data_caa5ab7ea17738c7712f623a2dcfae91
#
_entry.id   caa5ab7ea17738c7712f623a2dcfae91
#
_cell.length_a   1.000
_cell.length_b   1.000
_cell.length_c   1.000
_cell.angle_alpha   90.00
_cell.angle_beta   90.00
_cell.angle_gamma   90.00
#
_symmetry.space_group_name_H-M   'P 1'
#
loop_
_entity.id
_entity.type
_entity.pdbx_description
1 polymer ?
#
loop_
_entity_poly.entity_id
_entity_poly.type
_entity_poly.pdbx_seq_one_letter_code
_entity_poly.pdbx_strand_id
1 'polypeptide(L)'
;ESYLNYGEISAVLLEVDEVLERYHPEDIFILSPYKAQIKAIERFISLKAGLNDFELRLESPATNEGLLKFLETWLGKENIPEFYKDMGSLLEKISYVRSFLADKFYMKGIYNLGKKRLSLSDIQAIRFTVDTVDSIQGQENKVVIISFVRSNRKKNVGFLNGFDGLQRINVALSRAKKELVLIWNPPTV
;
A
#
# COMPACT_ATOMS: atom_id res chain seq x y z
N GLU A 1 15.11 3.34 -15.00
CA GLU A 1 15.13 3.62 -13.56
C GLU A 1 13.74 3.30 -12.99
N SER A 2 13.69 2.46 -11.97
CA SER A 2 12.47 2.10 -11.27
C SER A 2 12.12 3.23 -10.30
N TYR A 3 11.06 3.97 -10.57
CA TYR A 3 10.58 5.01 -9.66
C TYR A 3 9.75 4.37 -8.55
N LEU A 4 10.35 4.27 -7.37
CA LEU A 4 9.75 3.66 -6.18
C LEU A 4 10.00 4.55 -4.96
N ASN A 5 8.97 4.82 -4.17
CA ASN A 5 9.03 5.63 -2.95
C ASN A 5 8.32 4.91 -1.80
N TYR A 6 9.08 4.25 -0.95
CA TYR A 6 8.53 3.51 0.20
C TYR A 6 7.84 4.42 1.22
N GLY A 7 8.32 5.66 1.39
CA GLY A 7 7.67 6.65 2.26
C GLY A 7 6.25 6.97 1.80
N GLU A 8 6.06 7.14 0.49
CA GLU A 8 4.72 7.37 -0.06
C GLU A 8 3.86 6.10 0.00
N ILE A 9 4.42 4.90 -0.19
CA ILE A 9 3.68 3.65 0.00
C ILE A 9 3.18 3.56 1.44
N SER A 10 4.05 3.87 2.42
CA SER A 10 3.66 3.92 3.83
C SER A 10 2.51 4.89 4.07
N ALA A 11 2.56 6.08 3.48
CA ALA A 11 1.48 7.07 3.57
C ALA A 11 0.19 6.55 2.92
N VAL A 12 0.26 5.90 1.75
CA VAL A 12 -0.92 5.25 1.14
C VAL A 12 -1.57 4.25 2.09
N LEU A 13 -0.77 3.40 2.77
CA LEU A 13 -1.32 2.42 3.72
C LEU A 13 -2.01 3.08 4.92
N LEU A 14 -1.51 4.23 5.40
CA LEU A 14 -2.13 5.01 6.48
C LEU A 14 -3.46 5.62 6.01
N GLU A 15 -3.47 6.24 4.85
CA GLU A 15 -4.67 6.84 4.27
C GLU A 15 -5.75 5.80 3.96
N VAL A 16 -5.35 4.61 3.51
CA VAL A 16 -6.30 3.51 3.30
C VAL A 16 -7.00 3.14 4.61
N ASP A 17 -6.29 3.03 5.74
CA ASP A 17 -6.90 2.77 7.04
C ASP A 17 -7.92 3.85 7.42
N GLU A 18 -7.55 5.13 7.23
CA GLU A 18 -8.41 6.26 7.57
C GLU A 18 -9.67 6.32 6.69
N VAL A 19 -9.49 6.12 5.40
CA VAL A 19 -10.59 6.16 4.42
C VAL A 19 -11.55 5.00 4.61
N LEU A 20 -11.07 3.80 4.98
CA LEU A 20 -11.90 2.63 5.25
C LEU A 20 -12.82 2.78 6.45
N GLU A 21 -12.61 3.76 7.33
CA GLU A 21 -13.55 4.07 8.40
C GLU A 21 -14.84 4.71 7.87
N ARG A 22 -14.80 5.34 6.70
CA ARG A 22 -15.90 6.13 6.13
C ARG A 22 -16.44 5.56 4.81
N TYR A 23 -15.66 4.78 4.10
CA TYR A 23 -15.99 4.26 2.79
C TYR A 23 -15.76 2.75 2.70
N HIS A 24 -16.45 2.12 1.77
CA HIS A 24 -16.18 0.73 1.42
C HIS A 24 -14.96 0.66 0.50
N PRO A 25 -14.22 -0.45 0.54
CA PRO A 25 -13.05 -0.64 -0.28
C PRO A 25 -13.31 -0.49 -1.81
N GLU A 26 -14.48 -0.93 -2.33
CA GLU A 26 -14.87 -0.71 -3.74
C GLU A 26 -15.05 0.77 -4.13
N ASP A 27 -15.15 1.64 -3.12
CA ASP A 27 -15.30 3.09 -3.29
C ASP A 27 -13.95 3.81 -3.46
N ILE A 28 -12.82 3.08 -3.41
CA ILE A 28 -11.47 3.65 -3.35
C ILE A 28 -10.67 3.32 -4.60
N PHE A 29 -10.10 4.34 -5.25
CA PHE A 29 -9.03 4.20 -6.23
C PHE A 29 -7.70 4.62 -5.63
N ILE A 30 -6.65 3.84 -5.90
CA ILE A 30 -5.27 4.19 -5.57
C ILE A 30 -4.50 4.28 -6.87
N LEU A 31 -3.96 5.43 -7.15
CA LEU A 31 -3.35 5.74 -8.43
C LEU A 31 -1.88 6.16 -8.27
N SER A 32 -1.08 5.81 -9.25
CA SER A 32 0.26 6.35 -9.42
C SER A 32 0.61 6.45 -10.90
N PRO A 33 1.45 7.40 -11.32
CA PRO A 33 1.95 7.47 -12.68
C PRO A 33 2.96 6.37 -13.01
N TYR A 34 3.42 5.57 -12.02
CA TYR A 34 4.50 4.61 -12.20
C TYR A 34 4.09 3.18 -11.84
N LYS A 35 4.19 2.26 -12.80
CA LYS A 35 3.86 0.83 -12.63
C LYS A 35 4.63 0.15 -11.49
N ALA A 36 5.88 0.55 -11.26
CA ALA A 36 6.67 0.00 -10.15
C ALA A 36 6.07 0.36 -8.79
N GLN A 37 5.60 1.59 -8.63
CA GLN A 37 4.93 2.05 -7.42
C GLN A 37 3.60 1.31 -7.21
N ILE A 38 2.81 1.16 -8.26
CA ILE A 38 1.55 0.40 -8.23
C ILE A 38 1.78 -1.02 -7.71
N LYS A 39 2.72 -1.76 -8.32
CA LYS A 39 3.06 -3.13 -7.88
C LYS A 39 3.53 -3.19 -6.42
N ALA A 40 4.27 -2.19 -5.98
CA ALA A 40 4.73 -2.14 -4.60
C ALA A 40 3.57 -1.79 -3.64
N ILE A 41 2.69 -0.86 -3.99
CA ILE A 41 1.47 -0.57 -3.21
C ILE A 41 0.61 -1.83 -3.07
N GLU A 42 0.31 -2.53 -4.17
CA GLU A 42 -0.45 -3.79 -4.15
C GLU A 42 0.19 -4.82 -3.22
N ARG A 43 1.51 -4.98 -3.33
CA ARG A 43 2.26 -5.91 -2.49
C ARG A 43 2.13 -5.58 -1.00
N PHE A 44 2.32 -4.34 -0.60
CA PHE A 44 2.27 -3.94 0.80
C PHE A 44 0.85 -3.89 1.37
N ILE A 45 -0.15 -3.55 0.56
CA ILE A 45 -1.57 -3.67 0.93
C ILE A 45 -1.92 -5.14 1.22
N SER A 46 -1.52 -6.06 0.34
CA SER A 46 -1.77 -7.49 0.52
C SER A 46 -1.02 -8.05 1.73
N LEU A 47 0.21 -7.61 1.95
CA LEU A 47 0.99 -8.00 3.12
C LEU A 47 0.34 -7.53 4.42
N LYS A 48 -0.11 -6.27 4.49
CA LYS A 48 -0.82 -5.72 5.64
C LYS A 48 -2.11 -6.50 5.93
N ALA A 49 -2.92 -6.73 4.91
CA ALA A 49 -4.18 -7.46 5.05
C ALA A 49 -3.95 -8.90 5.53
N GLY A 50 -2.96 -9.60 4.99
CA GLY A 50 -2.61 -10.94 5.44
C GLY A 50 -2.13 -10.98 6.88
N LEU A 51 -1.30 -10.05 7.31
CA LEU A 51 -0.88 -9.93 8.71
C LEU A 51 -2.08 -9.67 9.63
N ASN A 52 -3.04 -8.84 9.22
CA ASN A 52 -4.28 -8.61 9.97
C ASN A 52 -5.10 -9.90 10.11
N ASP A 53 -5.25 -10.66 9.02
CA ASP A 53 -5.99 -11.92 9.03
C ASP A 53 -5.34 -12.96 9.95
N PHE A 54 -4.01 -13.04 9.97
CA PHE A 54 -3.30 -13.94 10.87
C PHE A 54 -3.44 -13.54 12.35
N GLU A 55 -3.46 -12.24 12.65
CA GLU A 55 -3.71 -11.74 14.01
C GLU A 55 -5.10 -12.12 14.56
N LEU A 56 -6.07 -12.30 13.70
CA LEU A 56 -7.44 -12.67 14.08
C LEU A 56 -7.65 -14.19 14.24
N ARG A 57 -6.66 -14.99 13.85
CA ARG A 57 -6.76 -16.46 13.94
C ARG A 57 -6.25 -16.96 15.28
N LEU A 58 -6.82 -18.09 15.71
CA LEU A 58 -6.29 -18.81 16.85
C LEU A 58 -4.92 -19.40 16.50
N GLU A 59 -4.01 -19.36 17.45
CA GLU A 59 -2.70 -19.97 17.29
C GLU A 59 -2.81 -21.48 17.13
N SER A 60 -2.25 -21.97 16.03
CA SER A 60 -2.12 -23.39 15.76
C SER A 60 -0.84 -23.63 14.95
N PRO A 61 -0.29 -24.84 14.94
CA PRO A 61 0.85 -25.18 14.07
C PRO A 61 0.58 -24.86 12.60
N ALA A 62 -0.60 -25.22 12.09
CA ALA A 62 -1.00 -24.93 10.72
C ALA A 62 -1.07 -23.43 10.41
N THR A 63 -1.48 -22.61 11.38
CA THR A 63 -1.50 -21.14 11.24
C THR A 63 -0.09 -20.57 11.20
N ASN A 64 0.83 -21.08 12.03
CA ASN A 64 2.24 -20.69 12.01
C ASN A 64 2.93 -21.05 10.70
N GLU A 65 2.72 -22.25 10.17
CA GLU A 65 3.24 -22.65 8.85
C GLU A 65 2.64 -21.80 7.73
N GLY A 66 1.35 -21.53 7.80
CA GLY A 66 0.65 -20.66 6.87
C GLY A 66 1.21 -19.23 6.85
N LEU A 67 1.50 -18.66 8.02
CA LEU A 67 2.14 -17.35 8.12
C LEU A 67 3.55 -17.37 7.51
N LEU A 68 4.36 -18.37 7.81
CA LEU A 68 5.71 -18.47 7.23
C LEU A 68 5.65 -18.54 5.70
N LYS A 69 4.82 -19.41 5.15
CA LYS A 69 4.64 -19.53 3.69
C LYS A 69 4.12 -18.23 3.05
N PHE A 70 3.21 -17.55 3.71
CA PHE A 70 2.72 -16.25 3.28
C PHE A 70 3.84 -15.22 3.23
N LEU A 71 4.67 -15.13 4.28
CA LEU A 71 5.80 -14.21 4.35
C LEU A 71 6.88 -14.54 3.30
N GLU A 72 7.19 -15.81 3.09
CA GLU A 72 8.12 -16.26 2.04
C GLU A 72 7.66 -15.81 0.65
N THR A 73 6.35 -15.86 0.40
CA THR A 73 5.76 -15.41 -0.88
C THR A 73 5.89 -13.91 -1.08
N TRP A 74 5.66 -13.12 -0.03
CA TRP A 74 5.60 -11.67 -0.16
C TRP A 74 6.93 -10.94 0.10
N LEU A 75 7.78 -11.49 0.97
CA LEU A 75 9.06 -10.88 1.34
C LEU A 75 10.25 -11.54 0.64
N GLY A 76 10.13 -12.81 0.25
CA GLY A 76 11.23 -13.67 -0.16
C GLY A 76 11.88 -14.37 1.04
N LYS A 77 12.31 -15.61 0.84
CA LYS A 77 12.94 -16.44 1.90
C LYS A 77 14.17 -15.76 2.51
N GLU A 78 14.93 -15.08 1.68
CA GLU A 78 16.17 -14.40 2.06
C GLU A 78 15.95 -13.20 3.01
N ASN A 79 14.74 -12.70 3.08
CA ASN A 79 14.37 -11.57 3.94
C ASN A 79 13.73 -12.01 5.27
N ILE A 80 13.54 -13.31 5.47
CA ILE A 80 13.00 -13.86 6.72
C ILE A 80 14.19 -14.31 7.58
N PRO A 81 14.40 -13.68 8.76
CA PRO A 81 15.50 -14.05 9.63
C PRO A 81 15.38 -15.49 10.13
N GLU A 82 16.52 -16.18 10.31
CA GLU A 82 16.53 -17.57 10.80
C GLU A 82 15.84 -17.72 12.16
N PHE A 83 16.05 -16.77 13.07
CA PHE A 83 15.45 -16.78 14.40
C PHE A 83 13.93 -16.60 14.40
N TYR A 84 13.31 -16.23 13.27
CA TYR A 84 11.85 -16.18 13.16
C TYR A 84 11.18 -17.51 13.51
N LYS A 85 11.83 -18.64 13.19
CA LYS A 85 11.31 -19.98 13.47
C LYS A 85 11.27 -20.28 14.97
N ASP A 86 12.19 -19.69 15.72
CA ASP A 86 12.36 -19.92 17.16
C ASP A 86 11.51 -18.95 18.01
N MET A 87 10.83 -17.99 17.38
CA MET A 87 9.92 -17.08 18.07
C MET A 87 8.68 -17.83 18.58
N GLY A 88 8.23 -17.48 19.78
CA GLY A 88 7.18 -18.18 20.50
C GLY A 88 5.82 -18.08 19.82
N SER A 89 5.07 -17.02 20.12
CA SER A 89 3.69 -16.90 19.69
C SER A 89 3.54 -16.33 18.28
N LEU A 90 2.38 -16.57 17.66
CA LEU A 90 2.00 -15.98 16.38
C LEU A 90 2.01 -14.46 16.45
N LEU A 91 1.53 -13.90 17.55
CA LEU A 91 1.51 -12.44 17.76
C LEU A 91 2.91 -11.83 17.83
N GLU A 92 3.85 -12.50 18.49
CA GLU A 92 5.26 -12.08 18.50
C GLU A 92 5.86 -12.07 17.10
N LYS A 93 5.59 -13.13 16.31
CA LYS A 93 6.05 -13.23 14.92
C LYS A 93 5.50 -12.09 14.04
N ILE A 94 4.21 -11.82 14.13
CA ILE A 94 3.56 -10.74 13.37
C ILE A 94 4.10 -9.38 13.81
N SER A 95 4.21 -9.14 15.11
CA SER A 95 4.75 -7.91 15.67
C SER A 95 6.19 -7.65 15.21
N TYR A 96 7.01 -8.70 15.21
CA TYR A 96 8.36 -8.63 14.69
C TYR A 96 8.39 -8.26 13.20
N VAL A 97 7.56 -8.92 12.38
CA VAL A 97 7.50 -8.63 10.93
C VAL A 97 7.09 -7.18 10.69
N ARG A 98 6.11 -6.67 11.42
CA ARG A 98 5.71 -5.26 11.31
C ARG A 98 6.85 -4.31 11.67
N SER A 99 7.56 -4.57 12.77
CA SER A 99 8.72 -3.77 13.18
C SER A 99 9.83 -3.83 12.13
N PHE A 100 10.16 -5.02 11.64
CA PHE A 100 11.16 -5.20 10.59
C PHE A 100 10.81 -4.40 9.31
N LEU A 101 9.55 -4.44 8.88
CA LEU A 101 9.10 -3.70 7.69
C LEU A 101 9.11 -2.18 7.94
N ALA A 102 8.71 -1.75 9.14
CA ALA A 102 8.75 -0.35 9.52
C ALA A 102 10.17 0.21 9.51
N ASP A 103 11.15 -0.57 9.99
CA ASP A 103 12.56 -0.15 10.06
C ASP A 103 13.26 -0.26 8.71
N LYS A 104 13.16 -1.41 8.04
CA LYS A 104 13.89 -1.67 6.79
C LYS A 104 13.37 -0.84 5.61
N PHE A 105 12.06 -0.65 5.51
CA PHE A 105 11.42 0.05 4.40
C PHE A 105 10.74 1.36 4.80
N TYR A 106 10.97 1.83 6.03
CA TYR A 106 10.26 3.01 6.58
C TYR A 106 8.73 2.86 6.51
N MET A 107 8.23 1.62 6.57
CA MET A 107 6.85 1.24 6.29
C MET A 107 5.96 1.33 7.55
N LYS A 108 5.89 2.49 8.18
CA LYS A 108 5.05 2.71 9.37
C LYS A 108 3.57 2.40 9.13
N GLY A 109 3.11 2.60 7.90
CA GLY A 109 1.75 2.27 7.49
C GLY A 109 1.41 0.77 7.53
N ILE A 110 2.37 -0.12 7.80
CA ILE A 110 2.10 -1.55 8.01
C ILE A 110 1.37 -1.82 9.34
N TYR A 111 1.47 -0.93 10.31
CA TYR A 111 0.67 -0.97 11.52
C TYR A 111 -0.77 -0.53 11.23
N ASN A 112 -1.72 -1.04 12.02
CA ASN A 112 -3.09 -0.59 11.93
C ASN A 112 -3.29 0.63 12.83
N LEU A 113 -3.72 1.74 12.25
CA LEU A 113 -4.09 2.94 12.99
C LEU A 113 -5.61 3.11 13.08
N GLY A 114 -6.34 2.58 12.10
CA GLY A 114 -7.80 2.62 12.04
C GLY A 114 -8.48 1.52 12.86
N LYS A 115 -9.76 1.71 13.16
CA LYS A 115 -10.62 0.71 13.82
C LYS A 115 -10.96 -0.43 12.87
N LYS A 116 -11.17 -0.13 11.60
CA LYS A 116 -11.44 -1.11 10.57
C LYS A 116 -10.13 -1.67 10.04
N ARG A 117 -9.97 -2.99 10.17
CA ARG A 117 -8.79 -3.69 9.66
C ARG A 117 -9.05 -4.20 8.25
N LEU A 118 -8.16 -3.90 7.34
CA LEU A 118 -8.17 -4.44 6.00
C LEU A 118 -7.88 -5.96 6.05
N SER A 119 -8.69 -6.76 5.37
CA SER A 119 -8.53 -8.22 5.26
C SER A 119 -8.17 -8.65 3.84
N LEU A 120 -7.67 -9.89 3.67
CA LEU A 120 -7.46 -10.45 2.33
C LEU A 120 -8.78 -10.61 1.55
N SER A 121 -9.89 -10.89 2.25
CA SER A 121 -11.21 -10.95 1.61
C SER A 121 -11.65 -9.58 1.08
N ASP A 122 -11.33 -8.50 1.78
CA ASP A 122 -11.56 -7.14 1.29
C ASP A 122 -10.77 -6.88 0.01
N ILE A 123 -9.52 -7.34 -0.08
CA ILE A 123 -8.68 -7.17 -1.27
C ILE A 123 -9.20 -8.00 -2.43
N GLN A 124 -9.67 -9.21 -2.20
CA GLN A 124 -10.18 -10.11 -3.25
C GLN A 124 -11.57 -9.71 -3.75
N ALA A 125 -12.45 -9.31 -2.83
CA ALA A 125 -13.80 -8.81 -3.17
C ALA A 125 -13.74 -7.46 -3.87
N ILE A 126 -12.73 -6.70 -3.52
CA ILE A 126 -12.49 -5.39 -4.03
C ILE A 126 -11.22 -5.51 -4.86
N ARG A 127 -11.39 -5.62 -6.08
CA ARG A 127 -10.35 -5.10 -6.95
C ARG A 127 -10.20 -3.63 -6.56
N PHE A 128 -9.44 -3.38 -5.47
CA PHE A 128 -8.84 -2.08 -5.28
C PHE A 128 -8.27 -1.74 -6.64
N THR A 129 -8.82 -0.77 -7.30
CA THR A 129 -8.21 -0.33 -8.52
C THR A 129 -6.95 0.41 -8.11
N VAL A 130 -5.89 -0.36 -7.86
CA VAL A 130 -4.55 0.18 -7.76
C VAL A 130 -4.02 0.15 -9.16
N ASP A 131 -3.99 1.30 -9.83
CA ASP A 131 -3.64 1.33 -11.23
C ASP A 131 -2.93 2.65 -11.63
N THR A 132 -2.47 2.70 -12.86
CA THR A 132 -1.88 3.92 -13.39
C THR A 132 -2.95 4.94 -13.71
N VAL A 133 -2.59 6.21 -13.67
CA VAL A 133 -3.49 7.32 -14.02
C VAL A 133 -4.09 7.14 -15.43
N ASP A 134 -3.32 6.58 -16.35
CA ASP A 134 -3.76 6.38 -17.76
C ASP A 134 -4.78 5.23 -17.91
N SER A 135 -4.74 4.22 -17.04
CA SER A 135 -5.60 3.03 -17.15
C SER A 135 -7.03 3.25 -16.70
N ILE A 136 -7.28 4.27 -15.86
CA ILE A 136 -8.62 4.58 -15.32
C ILE A 136 -9.38 5.62 -16.18
N GLN A 137 -8.98 5.84 -17.41
CA GLN A 137 -9.63 6.84 -18.27
C GLN A 137 -11.14 6.56 -18.39
N GLY A 138 -11.96 7.54 -18.05
CA GLY A 138 -13.43 7.43 -18.06
C GLY A 138 -14.06 6.84 -16.80
N GLN A 139 -13.27 6.28 -15.87
CA GLN A 139 -13.79 5.75 -14.61
C GLN A 139 -13.70 6.81 -13.50
N GLU A 140 -14.65 6.76 -12.55
CA GLU A 140 -14.70 7.64 -11.38
C GLU A 140 -15.03 6.83 -10.14
N ASN A 141 -14.53 7.28 -8.98
CA ASN A 141 -14.86 6.65 -7.71
C ASN A 141 -15.10 7.69 -6.60
N LYS A 142 -15.63 7.27 -5.45
CA LYS A 142 -15.90 8.19 -4.34
C LYS A 142 -14.62 8.79 -3.78
N VAL A 143 -13.61 7.95 -3.60
CA VAL A 143 -12.31 8.35 -3.07
C VAL A 143 -11.21 8.00 -4.06
N VAL A 144 -10.28 8.92 -4.24
CA VAL A 144 -9.07 8.70 -5.04
C VAL A 144 -7.85 9.10 -4.22
N ILE A 145 -6.93 8.16 -4.05
CA ILE A 145 -5.62 8.38 -3.42
C ILE A 145 -4.56 8.37 -4.52
N ILE A 146 -3.76 9.41 -4.62
CA ILE A 146 -2.72 9.53 -5.66
C ILE A 146 -1.34 9.63 -5.03
N SER A 147 -0.44 8.69 -5.38
CA SER A 147 0.98 8.72 -5.01
C SER A 147 1.81 9.19 -6.21
N PHE A 148 2.48 10.34 -6.08
CA PHE A 148 3.25 10.95 -7.16
C PHE A 148 4.68 10.44 -7.30
N VAL A 149 5.23 9.78 -6.29
CA VAL A 149 6.51 9.06 -6.27
C VAL A 149 7.76 9.93 -6.35
N ARG A 150 7.79 10.96 -7.18
CA ARG A 150 9.02 11.71 -7.39
C ARG A 150 9.30 12.69 -6.27
N SER A 151 10.33 12.33 -5.53
CA SER A 151 11.01 13.19 -4.57
C SER A 151 12.47 13.30 -4.97
N ASN A 152 12.88 14.40 -5.60
CA ASN A 152 14.26 14.63 -5.95
C ASN A 152 14.67 16.11 -5.84
N ARG A 153 15.97 16.34 -5.52
CA ARG A 153 16.53 17.67 -5.35
C ARG A 153 16.49 18.54 -6.62
N LYS A 154 16.35 17.92 -7.80
CA LYS A 154 16.33 18.62 -9.09
C LYS A 154 14.93 19.16 -9.46
N LYS A 155 13.92 18.97 -8.59
CA LYS A 155 12.53 19.36 -8.83
C LYS A 155 11.97 18.89 -10.18
N ASN A 156 12.46 17.75 -10.67
CA ASN A 156 12.03 17.20 -11.94
C ASN A 156 10.90 16.19 -11.67
N VAL A 157 9.68 16.54 -12.02
CA VAL A 157 8.48 15.70 -11.85
C VAL A 157 8.29 14.66 -12.98
N GLY A 158 9.26 14.54 -13.89
CA GLY A 158 9.33 13.47 -14.92
C GLY A 158 8.08 13.35 -15.75
N PHE A 159 7.34 12.25 -15.57
CA PHE A 159 6.09 11.93 -16.27
C PHE A 159 5.03 13.06 -16.16
N LEU A 160 5.10 13.88 -15.14
CA LEU A 160 4.18 15.00 -14.90
C LEU A 160 4.69 16.33 -15.49
N ASN A 161 5.87 16.32 -16.14
CA ASN A 161 6.38 17.52 -16.81
C ASN A 161 5.63 17.85 -18.10
N GLY A 162 5.50 19.13 -18.36
CA GLY A 162 4.91 19.63 -19.59
C GLY A 162 3.39 19.55 -19.65
N PHE A 163 2.86 19.88 -20.81
CA PHE A 163 1.41 19.96 -21.04
C PHE A 163 0.71 18.62 -20.85
N ASP A 164 1.28 17.52 -21.37
CA ASP A 164 0.75 16.17 -21.21
C ASP A 164 0.70 15.73 -19.76
N GLY A 165 1.70 16.11 -18.97
CA GLY A 165 1.74 15.85 -17.53
C GLY A 165 0.60 16.55 -16.79
N LEU A 166 0.33 17.81 -17.11
CA LEU A 166 -0.79 18.57 -16.54
C LEU A 166 -2.14 17.96 -16.93
N GLN A 167 -2.30 17.49 -18.17
CA GLN A 167 -3.54 16.81 -18.59
C GLN A 167 -3.76 15.53 -17.78
N ARG A 168 -2.73 14.72 -17.55
CA ARG A 168 -2.82 13.50 -16.74
C ARG A 168 -3.18 13.79 -15.29
N ILE A 169 -2.57 14.83 -14.71
CA ILE A 169 -2.95 15.30 -13.36
C ILE A 169 -4.43 15.68 -13.35
N ASN A 170 -4.90 16.47 -14.29
CA ASN A 170 -6.30 16.89 -14.36
C ASN A 170 -7.25 15.69 -14.50
N VAL A 171 -6.87 14.69 -15.30
CA VAL A 171 -7.62 13.43 -15.42
C VAL A 171 -7.68 12.73 -14.06
N ALA A 172 -6.56 12.57 -13.37
CA ALA A 172 -6.52 11.91 -12.07
C ALA A 172 -7.35 12.66 -11.01
N LEU A 173 -7.21 13.98 -10.94
CA LEU A 173 -7.97 14.83 -10.02
C LEU A 173 -9.48 14.76 -10.25
N SER A 174 -9.90 14.70 -11.51
CA SER A 174 -11.33 14.63 -11.89
C SER A 174 -11.97 13.26 -11.63
N ARG A 175 -11.22 12.24 -11.19
CA ARG A 175 -11.76 10.91 -10.89
C ARG A 175 -12.44 10.81 -9.52
N ALA A 176 -12.15 11.73 -8.61
CA ALA A 176 -12.70 11.73 -7.26
C ALA A 176 -14.09 12.41 -7.23
N LYS A 177 -15.12 11.67 -6.79
CA LYS A 177 -16.48 12.22 -6.62
C LYS A 177 -16.69 12.92 -5.28
N LYS A 178 -15.96 12.49 -4.24
CA LYS A 178 -16.16 12.98 -2.87
C LYS A 178 -14.87 13.39 -2.17
N GLU A 179 -13.82 12.59 -2.27
CA GLU A 179 -12.59 12.81 -1.55
C GLU A 179 -11.38 12.53 -2.42
N LEU A 180 -10.41 13.42 -2.37
CA LEU A 180 -9.15 13.32 -3.08
C LEU A 180 -8.00 13.45 -2.10
N VAL A 181 -7.17 12.43 -2.03
CA VAL A 181 -5.96 12.39 -1.20
C VAL A 181 -4.74 12.44 -2.11
N LEU A 182 -3.88 13.43 -1.91
CA LEU A 182 -2.65 13.60 -2.66
C LEU A 182 -1.45 13.33 -1.77
N ILE A 183 -0.61 12.39 -2.17
CA ILE A 183 0.61 12.00 -1.46
C ILE A 183 1.81 12.39 -2.31
N TRP A 184 2.60 13.32 -1.80
CA TRP A 184 3.82 13.80 -2.46
C TRP A 184 4.84 14.33 -1.47
N ASN A 185 6.07 14.52 -1.95
CA ASN A 185 7.10 15.22 -1.18
C ASN A 185 7.09 16.72 -1.52
N PRO A 186 6.76 17.62 -0.57
CA PRO A 186 6.66 19.07 -0.81
C PRO A 186 7.88 19.72 -1.46
N PRO A 187 9.14 19.34 -1.20
CA PRO A 187 10.31 19.93 -1.86
C PRO A 187 10.40 19.66 -3.35
N THR A 188 9.59 18.75 -3.90
CA THR A 188 9.67 18.32 -5.31
C THR A 188 8.61 18.99 -6.19
N VAL A 189 7.60 19.53 -5.61
CA VAL A 189 6.45 20.18 -6.29
C VAL A 189 6.54 21.69 -6.22
#